data_415e79fec2a795a0d26ed72cf6eb736a
#
_entry.id   415e79fec2a795a0d26ed72cf6eb736a
#
_cell.length_a   1.000
_cell.length_b   1.000
_cell.length_c   1.000
_cell.angle_alpha   90.00
_cell.angle_beta   90.00
_cell.angle_gamma   90.00
#
_symmetry.space_group_name_H-M   'P 1'
#
loop_
_entity.id
_entity.type
_entity.pdbx_description
1 polymer ?
#
loop_
_entity_poly.entity_id
_entity_poly.type
_entity_poly.pdbx_seq_one_letter_code
_entity_poly.pdbx_strand_id
1 'polypeptide(L)'
;NGDGASGTWTSTANAYKHILNVSITDISSAASYWVVAPVAGNIVGYSCVIDGVLITGDATLTLEVGGTLVGSSGMTVAFTGSAAGTVDTVATTATAVTAGQAIEVITDGLSTNVVRAQISIEMDVS
;
A
#
# COMPACT_ATOMS: atom_id res chain seq x y z
N ASN A 1 7.14 -39.32 -9.25
CA ASN A 1 6.92 -38.91 -9.11
C ASN A 1 6.62 -38.75 -8.76
N GLY A 2 6.53 -38.79 -8.74
CA GLY A 2 6.07 -38.33 -8.52
C GLY A 2 5.73 -38.75 -8.11
N ASP A 3 5.66 -39.48 -7.98
CA ASP A 3 5.29 -39.74 -7.61
C ASP A 3 4.84 -40.12 -7.25
N GLY A 4 4.78 -40.55 -7.51
CA GLY A 4 4.25 -40.59 -7.33
C GLY A 4 3.86 -40.92 -6.68
N ALA A 5 3.86 -41.33 -6.71
CA ALA A 5 3.45 -41.41 -6.15
C ALA A 5 3.27 -41.07 -5.38
N SER A 6 3.20 -41.13 -5.10
CA SER A 6 2.83 -40.51 -4.28
C SER A 6 3.26 -39.37 -4.14
N GLY A 7 3.59 -38.91 -4.91
CA GLY A 7 3.95 -37.58 -4.83
C GLY A 7 2.81 -36.79 -4.47
N THR A 8 2.74 -36.59 -3.34
CA THR A 8 1.95 -35.54 -2.84
C THR A 8 2.61 -34.25 -3.27
N TRP A 9 2.08 -33.71 -4.23
CA TRP A 9 2.25 -32.33 -4.42
C TRP A 9 1.52 -31.62 -3.31
N THR A 10 2.09 -31.53 -2.22
CA THR A 10 1.73 -30.43 -1.40
C THR A 10 2.08 -29.21 -2.21
N SER A 11 1.12 -28.64 -2.74
CA SER A 11 1.22 -27.28 -3.08
C SER A 11 1.55 -26.54 -1.80
N THR A 12 2.74 -26.61 -1.37
CA THR A 12 3.26 -25.49 -0.67
C THR A 12 3.07 -24.36 -1.63
N ALA A 13 2.04 -23.67 -1.40
CA ALA A 13 1.80 -22.47 -2.11
C ALA A 13 3.11 -21.75 -2.20
N ASN A 14 3.55 -21.50 -3.39
CA ASN A 14 4.73 -20.73 -3.62
C ASN A 14 4.48 -19.39 -2.96
N ALA A 15 5.14 -19.14 -1.84
CA ALA A 15 5.11 -17.84 -1.22
C ALA A 15 5.61 -16.83 -2.24
N TYR A 16 4.85 -15.79 -2.48
CA TYR A 16 5.23 -14.76 -3.44
C TYR A 16 4.76 -13.39 -2.96
N LYS A 17 5.36 -12.37 -3.53
CA LYS A 17 4.93 -10.98 -3.32
C LYS A 17 3.88 -10.63 -4.35
N HIS A 18 2.78 -10.06 -3.89
CA HIS A 18 1.76 -9.50 -4.76
C HIS A 18 1.73 -7.99 -4.54
N ILE A 19 1.82 -7.23 -5.62
CA ILE A 19 1.86 -5.77 -5.53
C ILE A 19 0.54 -5.22 -6.03
N LEU A 20 -0.10 -4.41 -5.20
CA LEU A 20 -1.30 -3.66 -5.57
C LEU A 20 -0.92 -2.20 -5.79
N ASN A 21 -1.48 -1.59 -6.83
CA ASN A 21 -1.22 -0.20 -7.14
C ASN A 21 -2.48 0.62 -6.98
N VAL A 22 -2.35 1.80 -6.37
CA VAL A 22 -3.43 2.75 -6.19
C VAL A 22 -2.96 4.10 -6.72
N SER A 23 -3.73 4.70 -7.62
CA SER A 23 -3.46 6.03 -8.14
C SER A 23 -4.19 7.06 -7.30
N ILE A 24 -3.47 8.07 -6.85
CA ILE A 24 -4.00 9.16 -6.04
C ILE A 24 -3.94 10.43 -6.87
N THR A 25 -5.10 11.06 -7.09
CA THR A 25 -5.19 12.26 -7.92
C THR A 25 -4.61 13.47 -7.23
N ASP A 26 -4.71 13.54 -5.90
CA ASP A 26 -4.16 14.64 -5.13
C ASP A 26 -3.86 14.17 -3.70
N ILE A 27 -2.59 13.96 -3.41
CA ILE A 27 -2.14 13.54 -2.07
C ILE A 27 -2.33 14.65 -1.03
N SER A 28 -2.50 15.88 -1.48
CA SER A 28 -2.65 17.06 -0.62
C SER A 28 -4.09 17.33 -0.23
N SER A 29 -5.04 16.55 -0.72
CA SER A 29 -6.47 16.72 -0.44
C SER A 29 -6.97 15.56 0.39
N ALA A 30 -7.75 15.84 1.43
CA ALA A 30 -8.34 14.79 2.27
C ALA A 30 -9.33 13.96 1.45
N ALA A 31 -9.04 12.69 1.27
CA ALA A 31 -9.84 11.80 0.43
C ALA A 31 -9.55 10.35 0.75
N SER A 32 -10.40 9.47 0.26
CA SER A 32 -10.20 8.02 0.33
C SER A 32 -10.09 7.46 -1.08
N TYR A 33 -9.16 6.54 -1.25
CA TYR A 33 -8.91 5.82 -2.49
C TYR A 33 -8.94 4.32 -2.17
N TRP A 34 -9.45 3.51 -3.09
CA TRP A 34 -9.77 2.13 -2.79
C TRP A 34 -9.15 1.19 -3.83
N VAL A 35 -8.74 0.02 -3.35
CA VAL A 35 -8.35 -1.09 -4.22
C VAL A 35 -8.86 -2.39 -3.60
N VAL A 36 -9.19 -3.35 -4.43
CA VAL A 36 -9.67 -4.65 -3.98
C VAL A 36 -8.51 -5.64 -3.96
N ALA A 37 -8.38 -6.37 -2.86
CA ALA A 37 -7.40 -7.44 -2.76
C ALA A 37 -7.86 -8.62 -3.61
N PRO A 38 -7.08 -9.03 -4.63
CA PRO A 38 -7.49 -10.13 -5.50
C PRO A 38 -7.27 -11.50 -4.87
N VAL A 39 -6.39 -11.57 -3.88
CA VAL A 39 -6.03 -12.81 -3.19
C VAL A 39 -5.89 -12.55 -1.70
N ALA A 40 -5.96 -13.60 -0.91
CA ALA A 40 -5.69 -13.53 0.52
C ALA A 40 -4.19 -13.46 0.76
N GLY A 41 -3.78 -12.74 1.79
CA GLY A 41 -2.38 -12.60 2.17
C GLY A 41 -2.21 -11.64 3.31
N ASN A 42 -1.00 -11.13 3.48
CA ASN A 42 -0.67 -10.16 4.51
C ASN A 42 -0.01 -8.94 3.88
N ILE A 43 -0.49 -7.76 4.22
CA ILE A 43 0.17 -6.51 3.84
C ILE A 43 1.40 -6.36 4.74
N VAL A 44 2.57 -6.20 4.14
CA VAL A 44 3.85 -6.10 4.86
C VAL A 44 4.54 -4.76 4.66
N GLY A 45 4.01 -3.92 3.79
CA GLY A 45 4.54 -2.59 3.57
C GLY A 45 3.87 -1.89 2.41
N TYR A 46 4.16 -0.63 2.25
CA TYR A 46 3.70 0.14 1.10
C TYR A 46 4.66 1.30 0.83
N SER A 47 4.64 1.74 -0.41
CA SER A 47 5.51 2.82 -0.89
C SER A 47 4.69 3.84 -1.64
N CYS A 48 5.17 5.07 -1.65
CA CYS A 48 4.53 6.17 -2.34
C CYS A 48 5.56 6.91 -3.18
N VAL A 49 5.24 7.19 -4.42
CA VAL A 49 6.00 8.10 -5.26
C VAL A 49 5.10 9.27 -5.62
N ILE A 50 5.62 10.50 -5.45
CA ILE A 50 4.88 11.71 -5.77
C ILE A 50 5.35 12.30 -7.10
N ASP A 51 4.45 13.04 -7.75
CA ASP A 51 4.71 13.64 -9.06
C ASP A 51 4.65 15.16 -8.94
N GLY A 52 5.37 15.72 -7.96
CA GLY A 52 5.39 17.16 -7.78
C GLY A 52 5.96 17.56 -6.44
N VAL A 53 5.89 18.84 -6.15
CA VAL A 53 6.41 19.45 -4.93
C VAL A 53 5.25 19.68 -3.96
N LEU A 54 5.40 19.20 -2.73
CA LEU A 54 4.46 19.52 -1.65
C LEU A 54 4.79 20.90 -1.09
N ILE A 55 3.75 21.65 -0.75
CA ILE A 55 3.90 23.01 -0.22
C ILE A 55 3.07 23.12 1.06
N THR A 56 3.57 23.88 2.01
CA THR A 56 2.89 24.27 3.26
C THR A 56 3.01 23.21 4.35
N GLY A 57 2.90 21.95 4.06
CA GLY A 57 2.96 20.90 5.08
C GLY A 57 3.20 19.53 4.48
N ASP A 58 3.49 18.59 5.35
CA ASP A 58 3.67 17.19 4.98
C ASP A 58 2.34 16.59 4.57
N ALA A 59 2.38 15.64 3.65
CA ALA A 59 1.22 14.80 3.34
C ALA A 59 1.31 13.53 4.17
N THR A 60 0.18 13.11 4.74
CA THR A 60 0.11 11.86 5.49
C THR A 60 -0.83 10.90 4.80
N LEU A 61 -0.37 9.67 4.64
CA LEU A 61 -1.14 8.57 4.07
C LEU A 61 -1.39 7.53 5.14
N THR A 62 -2.62 7.07 5.21
CA THR A 62 -3.01 5.99 6.12
C THR A 62 -3.60 4.87 5.30
N LEU A 63 -3.25 3.63 5.62
CA LEU A 63 -3.76 2.45 4.94
C LEU A 63 -4.64 1.68 5.91
N GLU A 64 -5.85 1.31 5.47
CA GLU A 64 -6.79 0.56 6.31
C GLU A 64 -7.40 -0.61 5.54
N VAL A 65 -7.65 -1.68 6.27
CA VAL A 65 -8.35 -2.85 5.76
C VAL A 65 -9.53 -3.11 6.69
N GLY A 66 -10.75 -3.02 6.14
CA GLY A 66 -11.95 -3.23 6.93
C GLY A 66 -12.07 -2.27 8.12
N GLY A 67 -11.56 -1.05 8.00
CA GLY A 67 -11.55 -0.06 9.07
C GLY A 67 -10.43 -0.22 10.08
N THR A 68 -9.54 -1.20 9.89
CA THR A 68 -8.41 -1.43 10.78
C THR A 68 -7.13 -0.87 10.15
N LEU A 69 -6.41 -0.06 10.92
CA LEU A 69 -5.16 0.54 10.48
C LEU A 69 -4.11 -0.53 10.17
N VAL A 70 -3.46 -0.39 9.01
CA VAL A 70 -2.33 -1.22 8.63
C VAL A 70 -1.06 -0.63 9.26
N GLY A 71 -0.42 -1.42 10.11
CA GLY A 71 0.74 -0.96 10.85
C GLY A 71 0.33 -0.15 12.09
N SER A 72 1.27 0.57 12.68
CA SER A 72 1.07 1.34 13.90
C SER A 72 0.83 2.83 13.64
N SER A 73 1.16 3.31 12.45
CA SER A 73 1.01 4.71 12.07
C SER A 73 1.01 4.83 10.55
N GLY A 74 0.59 5.98 10.06
CA GLY A 74 0.61 6.27 8.63
C GLY A 74 2.01 6.57 8.11
N MET A 75 2.08 6.81 6.79
CA MET A 75 3.28 7.27 6.12
C MET A 75 3.27 8.80 6.08
N THR A 76 4.39 9.42 6.40
CA THR A 76 4.57 10.86 6.23
C THR A 76 5.42 11.11 5.00
N VAL A 77 4.89 11.89 4.08
CA VAL A 77 5.62 12.37 2.90
C VAL A 77 6.00 13.82 3.19
N ALA A 78 7.27 14.06 3.49
CA ALA A 78 7.75 15.37 3.90
C ALA A 78 7.66 16.36 2.75
N PHE A 79 7.21 17.59 3.03
CA PHE A 79 7.20 18.64 2.02
C PHE A 79 8.62 19.20 1.82
N THR A 80 9.45 19.20 2.85
CA THR A 80 10.84 19.64 2.75
C THR A 80 11.61 18.68 1.85
N GLY A 81 12.17 19.20 0.76
CA GLY A 81 12.92 18.40 -0.20
C GLY A 81 12.04 17.57 -1.14
N SER A 82 10.74 17.76 -1.10
CA SER A 82 9.84 17.03 -2.01
C SER A 82 10.04 17.48 -3.45
N ALA A 83 9.92 16.53 -4.36
CA ALA A 83 10.06 16.75 -5.79
C ALA A 83 9.38 15.60 -6.52
N ALA A 84 9.10 15.78 -7.81
CA ALA A 84 8.61 14.70 -8.65
C ALA A 84 9.60 13.53 -8.58
N GLY A 85 9.11 12.33 -8.32
CA GLY A 85 9.92 11.13 -8.21
C GLY A 85 10.41 10.81 -6.78
N THR A 86 10.09 11.64 -5.79
CA THR A 86 10.41 11.33 -4.39
C THR A 86 9.63 10.10 -3.95
N VAL A 87 10.34 9.15 -3.35
CA VAL A 87 9.76 7.88 -2.88
C VAL A 87 9.87 7.78 -1.37
N ASP A 88 8.76 7.41 -0.74
CA ASP A 88 8.70 7.08 0.68
C ASP A 88 8.22 5.64 0.82
N THR A 89 8.76 4.93 1.80
CA THR A 89 8.42 3.52 2.03
C THR A 89 8.20 3.28 3.52
N VAL A 90 7.18 2.51 3.83
CA VAL A 90 6.89 2.08 5.19
C VAL A 90 6.78 0.56 5.21
N ALA A 91 7.56 -0.06 6.09
CA ALA A 91 7.39 -1.47 6.42
C ALA A 91 6.38 -1.57 7.56
N THR A 92 5.44 -2.50 7.45
CA THR A 92 4.40 -2.66 8.45
C THR A 92 4.47 -4.05 9.07
N THR A 93 3.89 -4.19 10.26
CA THR A 93 3.58 -5.51 10.81
C THR A 93 2.54 -6.15 9.88
N ALA A 94 2.69 -7.44 9.63
CA ALA A 94 1.80 -8.16 8.73
C ALA A 94 0.34 -7.96 9.12
N THR A 95 -0.47 -7.49 8.17
CA THR A 95 -1.91 -7.28 8.35
C THR A 95 -2.66 -8.16 7.39
N ALA A 96 -3.47 -9.06 7.93
CA ALA A 96 -4.19 -10.04 7.12
C ALA A 96 -5.26 -9.40 6.25
N VAL A 97 -5.36 -9.87 5.02
CA VAL A 97 -6.35 -9.44 4.03
C VAL A 97 -6.96 -10.68 3.41
N THR A 98 -8.27 -10.68 3.24
CA THR A 98 -8.96 -11.76 2.53
C THR A 98 -9.21 -11.37 1.08
N ALA A 99 -9.33 -12.36 0.20
CA ALA A 99 -9.66 -12.12 -1.21
C ALA A 99 -10.99 -11.38 -1.32
N GLY A 100 -11.03 -10.35 -2.13
CA GLY A 100 -12.23 -9.52 -2.34
C GLY A 100 -12.41 -8.39 -1.33
N GLN A 101 -11.54 -8.29 -0.34
CA GLN A 101 -11.64 -7.23 0.67
C GLN A 101 -11.12 -5.91 0.12
N ALA A 102 -11.78 -4.81 0.48
CA ALA A 102 -11.36 -3.48 0.05
C ALA A 102 -10.25 -2.97 0.96
N ILE A 103 -9.24 -2.36 0.34
CA ILE A 103 -8.14 -1.69 1.02
C ILE A 103 -8.30 -0.21 0.76
N GLU A 104 -8.29 0.59 1.82
CA GLU A 104 -8.50 2.03 1.74
C GLU A 104 -7.18 2.76 1.96
N VAL A 105 -6.90 3.72 1.08
CA VAL A 105 -5.79 4.67 1.25
C VAL A 105 -6.41 6.01 1.58
N ILE A 106 -6.05 6.58 2.72
CA ILE A 106 -6.63 7.83 3.21
C ILE A 106 -5.55 8.92 3.19
N THR A 107 -5.87 10.05 2.57
CA THR A 107 -5.01 11.24 2.57
C THR A 107 -5.56 12.26 3.54
N ASP A 108 -4.70 13.15 4.06
CA ASP A 108 -5.07 14.04 5.16
C ASP A 108 -5.36 15.49 4.77
N GLY A 109 -4.89 15.94 3.62
CA GLY A 109 -5.17 17.29 3.15
C GLY A 109 -4.34 18.40 3.80
N LEU A 110 -3.18 18.08 4.36
CA LEU A 110 -2.36 19.09 5.06
C LEU A 110 -1.51 19.96 4.14
N SER A 111 -1.28 19.54 2.92
CA SER A 111 -0.55 20.34 1.93
C SER A 111 -1.53 21.10 1.05
N THR A 112 -1.05 22.14 0.37
CA THR A 112 -1.93 23.03 -0.41
C THR A 112 -1.75 22.93 -1.91
N ASN A 113 -0.74 22.19 -2.38
CA ASN A 113 -0.48 22.04 -3.79
C ASN A 113 -1.07 20.71 -4.29
N VAL A 114 -1.65 20.73 -5.49
CA VAL A 114 -2.16 19.50 -6.11
C VAL A 114 -0.99 18.65 -6.57
N VAL A 115 -0.84 17.47 -5.98
CA VAL A 115 0.25 16.55 -6.30
C VAL A 115 -0.30 15.15 -6.45
N ARG A 116 -0.11 14.56 -7.63
CA ARG A 116 -0.49 13.17 -7.87
C ARG A 116 0.51 12.25 -7.20
N ALA A 117 0.03 11.07 -6.81
CA ALA A 117 0.88 10.05 -6.23
C ALA A 117 0.47 8.68 -6.71
N GLN A 118 1.41 7.75 -6.64
CA GLN A 118 1.17 6.34 -6.93
C GLN A 118 1.58 5.55 -5.70
N ILE A 119 0.67 4.72 -5.21
CA ILE A 119 0.92 3.87 -4.05
C ILE A 119 1.12 2.44 -4.53
N SER A 120 2.16 1.79 -4.02
CA SER A 120 2.39 0.36 -4.22
C SER A 120 2.24 -0.33 -2.87
N ILE A 121 1.31 -1.27 -2.77
CA ILE A 121 1.05 -2.03 -1.54
C ILE A 121 1.65 -3.42 -1.73
N GLU A 122 2.53 -3.80 -0.83
CA GLU A 122 3.21 -5.09 -0.89
C GLU A 122 2.52 -6.11 -0.01
N MET A 123 2.11 -7.22 -0.60
CA MET A 123 1.46 -8.33 0.11
C MET A 123 2.32 -9.58 0.01
N ASP A 124 2.46 -10.28 1.13
CA ASP A 124 3.00 -11.64 1.15
C ASP A 124 1.83 -12.61 0.99
N VAL A 125 1.93 -13.47 0.00
CA VAL A 125 0.95 -14.52 -0.27
C VAL A 125 1.64 -15.87 -0.08
N SER A 126 1.07 -16.69 0.76
CA SER A 126 1.62 -18.01 1.03
C SER A 126 0.68 -19.14 0.60
#